data_e98946fa166d80a2e186d400ca51e920
#
_entry.id   e98946fa166d80a2e186d400ca51e920
#
_cell.length_a   1.000
_cell.length_b   1.000
_cell.length_c   1.000
_cell.angle_alpha   90.00
_cell.angle_beta   90.00
_cell.angle_gamma   90.00
#
_symmetry.space_group_name_H-M   'P 1'
#
loop_
_entity.id
_entity.type
_entity.pdbx_description
1 polymer ?
#
loop_
_entity_poly.entity_id
_entity_poly.type
_entity_poly.pdbx_seq_one_letter_code
_entity_poly.pdbx_strand_id
1 'polypeptide(L)'
;ADYRNKDGFILEGPEYLTLFNGETGEIMDTVDYDPPRGNVREWGDSWGNRVDRFLACVAYLDGENPSVVMCRGYYDHGCPTVLVAYDVIDNKLVKRWKFLANKDQNIEYTNQGNHNLGVGDIDGDGLDEIVYGAMAVDHDGKGIYSTGLEHGDCMNLGNFTKKTPNLDFFQIHEHDSAEYGFEVRDPATGEIKWG
;
A
#
# COMPACT_ATOMS: atom_id res chain seq x y z
N ALA A 1 29.06 5.10 -2.74
CA ALA A 1 29.45 4.09 -1.75
C ALA A 1 28.82 2.75 -2.15
N ASP A 2 29.44 1.63 -1.80
CA ASP A 2 28.86 0.29 -1.93
C ASP A 2 28.34 -0.11 -0.55
N TYR A 3 27.03 -0.32 -0.44
CA TYR A 3 26.36 -0.67 0.81
C TYR A 3 26.08 -2.18 0.94
N ARG A 4 26.54 -3.00 -0.01
CA ARG A 4 26.39 -4.46 0.08
C ARG A 4 27.22 -5.03 1.21
N ASN A 5 26.60 -5.88 2.02
CA ASN A 5 27.32 -6.68 2.99
C ASN A 5 28.08 -7.86 2.32
N LYS A 6 28.79 -8.69 3.10
CA LYS A 6 29.56 -9.84 2.60
C LYS A 6 28.71 -10.88 1.85
N ASP A 7 27.41 -10.93 2.11
CA ASP A 7 26.45 -11.87 1.51
C ASP A 7 25.71 -11.25 0.30
N GLY A 8 26.05 -9.99 -0.05
CA GLY A 8 25.50 -9.26 -1.17
C GLY A 8 24.21 -8.47 -0.89
N PHE A 9 23.70 -8.49 0.33
CA PHE A 9 22.48 -7.75 0.71
C PHE A 9 22.79 -6.29 1.05
N ILE A 10 21.85 -5.39 0.75
CA ILE A 10 21.87 -4.00 1.17
C ILE A 10 20.88 -3.84 2.33
N LEU A 11 21.42 -3.83 3.56
CA LEU A 11 20.64 -3.78 4.80
C LEU A 11 20.73 -2.41 5.49
N GLU A 12 21.55 -1.50 4.95
CA GLU A 12 21.76 -0.15 5.44
C GLU A 12 22.07 0.79 4.28
N GLY A 13 22.08 2.09 4.53
CA GLY A 13 22.34 3.11 3.53
C GLY A 13 21.17 4.08 3.38
N PRO A 14 21.35 5.18 2.66
CA PRO A 14 20.32 6.17 2.44
C PRO A 14 19.24 5.64 1.46
N GLU A 15 18.01 6.07 1.69
CA GLU A 15 16.86 5.78 0.83
C GLU A 15 16.11 7.09 0.55
N TYR A 16 15.78 7.32 -0.70
CA TYR A 16 15.16 8.57 -1.14
C TYR A 16 13.92 8.33 -1.99
N LEU A 17 12.97 9.25 -1.90
CA LEU A 17 11.90 9.43 -2.89
C LEU A 17 12.25 10.69 -3.69
N THR A 18 12.38 10.54 -5.02
CA THR A 18 12.77 11.62 -5.91
C THR A 18 11.67 11.87 -6.96
N LEU A 19 11.26 13.12 -7.07
CA LEU A 19 10.35 13.61 -8.10
C LEU A 19 11.18 14.10 -9.30
N PHE A 20 10.85 13.56 -10.47
CA PHE A 20 11.48 13.96 -11.73
C PHE A 20 10.49 14.70 -12.63
N ASN A 21 10.97 15.63 -13.40
CA ASN A 21 10.23 16.21 -14.53
C ASN A 21 10.07 15.14 -15.62
N GLY A 22 8.84 14.78 -15.96
CA GLY A 22 8.53 13.71 -16.92
C GLY A 22 8.97 14.01 -18.36
N GLU A 23 9.19 15.27 -18.73
CA GLU A 23 9.62 15.67 -20.07
C GLU A 23 11.14 15.75 -20.18
N THR A 24 11.81 16.29 -19.15
CA THR A 24 13.25 16.58 -19.20
C THR A 24 14.11 15.57 -18.45
N GLY A 25 13.51 14.81 -17.50
CA GLY A 25 14.21 13.91 -16.60
C GLY A 25 15.01 14.63 -15.49
N GLU A 26 14.86 15.94 -15.36
CA GLU A 26 15.52 16.70 -14.30
C GLU A 26 14.89 16.44 -12.94
N ILE A 27 15.73 16.43 -11.90
CA ILE A 27 15.25 16.32 -10.51
C ILE A 27 14.53 17.60 -10.13
N MET A 28 13.27 17.47 -9.69
CA MET A 28 12.46 18.56 -9.16
C MET A 28 12.57 18.64 -7.64
N ASP A 29 12.50 17.50 -6.96
CA ASP A 29 12.61 17.40 -5.51
C ASP A 29 13.13 16.03 -5.07
N THR A 30 13.72 15.97 -3.87
CA THR A 30 14.16 14.73 -3.24
C THR A 30 13.96 14.81 -1.74
N VAL A 31 13.30 13.82 -1.17
CA VAL A 31 13.08 13.68 0.28
C VAL A 31 13.60 12.33 0.76
N ASP A 32 13.93 12.22 2.05
CA ASP A 32 14.23 10.93 2.65
C ASP A 32 12.99 10.02 2.56
N TYR A 33 13.22 8.73 2.26
CA TYR A 33 12.11 7.79 2.17
C TYR A 33 11.45 7.56 3.54
N ASP A 34 10.12 7.70 3.61
CA ASP A 34 9.33 7.44 4.81
C ASP A 34 8.40 6.22 4.57
N PRO A 35 8.45 5.21 5.45
CA PRO A 35 9.31 5.08 6.63
C PRO A 35 10.73 4.65 6.25
N PRO A 36 11.75 5.05 7.02
CA PRO A 36 13.10 4.56 6.82
C PRO A 36 13.16 3.04 7.06
N ARG A 37 14.16 2.37 6.45
CA ARG A 37 14.39 0.93 6.63
C ARG A 37 14.48 0.51 8.09
N GLY A 38 15.20 1.27 8.91
CA GLY A 38 15.40 0.95 10.31
C GLY A 38 16.06 -0.42 10.51
N ASN A 39 15.63 -1.15 11.51
CA ASN A 39 16.05 -2.53 11.74
C ASN A 39 15.24 -3.46 10.83
N VAL A 40 15.91 -4.08 9.86
CA VAL A 40 15.26 -4.97 8.86
C VAL A 40 14.48 -6.13 9.49
N ARG A 41 14.90 -6.59 10.68
CA ARG A 41 14.23 -7.70 11.39
C ARG A 41 12.83 -7.34 11.88
N GLU A 42 12.54 -6.05 12.07
CA GLU A 42 11.21 -5.59 12.45
C GLU A 42 10.18 -5.71 11.32
N TRP A 43 10.64 -5.94 10.08
CA TRP A 43 9.82 -6.13 8.90
C TRP A 43 9.52 -7.60 8.58
N GLY A 44 10.04 -8.54 9.37
CA GLY A 44 9.73 -9.97 9.26
C GLY A 44 10.86 -10.88 8.81
N ASP A 45 11.99 -10.32 8.33
CA ASP A 45 13.16 -11.13 7.97
C ASP A 45 14.48 -10.44 8.33
N SER A 46 15.62 -11.08 8.01
CA SER A 46 16.97 -10.57 8.32
C SER A 46 17.84 -10.30 7.09
N TRP A 47 17.29 -10.48 5.89
CA TRP A 47 18.02 -10.33 4.61
C TRP A 47 17.43 -9.26 3.69
N GLY A 48 16.44 -8.49 4.18
CA GLY A 48 15.92 -7.30 3.50
C GLY A 48 14.80 -7.57 2.50
N ASN A 49 14.29 -8.80 2.35
CA ASN A 49 13.22 -9.09 1.41
C ASN A 49 11.90 -8.40 1.81
N ARG A 50 11.53 -8.50 3.10
CA ARG A 50 10.26 -7.93 3.61
C ARG A 50 10.27 -6.40 3.65
N VAL A 51 11.40 -5.81 4.07
CA VAL A 51 11.55 -4.35 4.14
C VAL A 51 11.63 -3.70 2.76
N ASP A 52 12.08 -4.41 1.74
CA ASP A 52 12.22 -3.88 0.38
C ASP A 52 11.00 -4.19 -0.51
N ARG A 53 9.84 -4.42 0.09
CA ARG A 53 8.55 -4.53 -0.60
C ARG A 53 7.92 -3.15 -0.74
N PHE A 54 8.22 -2.51 -1.86
CA PHE A 54 7.69 -1.20 -2.22
C PHE A 54 6.62 -1.32 -3.28
N LEU A 55 5.52 -0.61 -3.07
CA LEU A 55 4.49 -0.39 -4.06
C LEU A 55 4.17 1.10 -4.13
N ALA A 56 3.59 1.53 -5.23
CA ALA A 56 3.17 2.91 -5.39
C ALA A 56 1.94 2.99 -6.28
N CYS A 57 1.14 4.02 -6.05
CA CYS A 57 0.04 4.39 -6.92
C CYS A 57 -0.10 5.91 -7.01
N VAL A 58 -0.90 6.36 -7.97
CA VAL A 58 -1.39 7.74 -8.06
C VAL A 58 -2.87 7.71 -7.74
N ALA A 59 -3.31 8.58 -6.84
CA ALA A 59 -4.70 8.68 -6.39
C ALA A 59 -5.13 10.14 -6.32
N TYR A 60 -6.39 10.41 -6.61
CA TYR A 60 -7.00 11.74 -6.48
C TYR A 60 -7.65 11.89 -5.09
N LEU A 61 -6.78 12.01 -4.06
CA LEU A 61 -7.18 12.04 -2.64
C LEU A 61 -7.93 13.31 -2.23
N ASP A 62 -8.00 14.31 -3.09
CA ASP A 62 -8.79 15.53 -2.93
C ASP A 62 -9.84 15.70 -4.06
N GLY A 63 -9.96 14.67 -4.93
CA GLY A 63 -10.87 14.66 -6.07
C GLY A 63 -10.43 15.54 -7.26
N GLU A 64 -9.33 16.28 -7.14
CA GLU A 64 -8.89 17.24 -8.15
C GLU A 64 -7.43 17.07 -8.55
N ASN A 65 -6.52 16.94 -7.58
CA ASN A 65 -5.09 16.89 -7.82
C ASN A 65 -4.53 15.49 -7.57
N PRO A 66 -3.59 15.00 -8.41
CA PRO A 66 -2.98 13.70 -8.20
C PRO A 66 -1.98 13.74 -7.03
N SER A 67 -2.13 12.79 -6.10
CA SER A 67 -1.18 12.49 -5.04
C SER A 67 -0.44 11.20 -5.36
N VAL A 68 0.82 11.05 -4.94
CA VAL A 68 1.53 9.78 -4.97
C VAL A 68 1.42 9.09 -3.61
N VAL A 69 1.01 7.82 -3.61
CA VAL A 69 0.99 6.99 -2.41
C VAL A 69 2.10 5.96 -2.51
N MET A 70 3.02 5.99 -1.56
CA MET A 70 4.14 5.05 -1.46
C MET A 70 3.87 4.06 -0.34
N CYS A 71 4.01 2.76 -0.63
CA CYS A 71 3.80 1.70 0.34
C CYS A 71 5.11 1.00 0.66
N ARG A 72 5.27 0.56 1.92
CA ARG A 72 6.39 -0.28 2.37
C ARG A 72 5.90 -1.31 3.37
N GLY A 73 6.27 -2.58 3.12
CA GLY A 73 5.89 -3.70 3.97
C GLY A 73 4.42 -4.10 3.81
N TYR A 74 4.13 -5.38 4.00
CA TYR A 74 2.77 -5.94 4.00
C TYR A 74 2.73 -7.41 4.42
N TYR A 75 3.88 -7.95 4.85
CA TYR A 75 4.00 -9.33 5.30
C TYR A 75 4.04 -9.42 6.81
N ASP A 76 3.61 -10.57 7.32
CA ASP A 76 3.68 -11.04 8.68
C ASP A 76 2.87 -10.22 9.70
N HIS A 77 2.14 -10.96 10.54
CA HIS A 77 1.31 -10.37 11.58
C HIS A 77 2.14 -9.58 12.60
N GLY A 78 1.73 -8.34 12.84
CA GLY A 78 2.44 -7.42 13.74
C GLY A 78 3.65 -6.71 13.13
N CYS A 79 4.11 -7.10 11.93
CA CYS A 79 5.14 -6.38 11.19
C CYS A 79 4.57 -5.12 10.51
N PRO A 80 5.39 -4.10 10.23
CA PRO A 80 4.89 -2.87 9.67
C PRO A 80 4.28 -3.03 8.28
N THR A 81 3.11 -2.41 8.08
CA THR A 81 2.49 -2.10 6.80
C THR A 81 2.27 -0.60 6.77
N VAL A 82 2.91 0.11 5.84
CA VAL A 82 2.94 1.57 5.82
C VAL A 82 2.56 2.10 4.45
N LEU A 83 1.64 3.07 4.43
CA LEU A 83 1.30 3.87 3.26
C LEU A 83 1.58 5.33 3.59
N VAL A 84 2.24 6.06 2.69
CA VAL A 84 2.51 7.49 2.83
C VAL A 84 2.08 8.21 1.58
N ALA A 85 1.16 9.17 1.71
CA ALA A 85 0.72 10.02 0.61
C ALA A 85 1.50 11.32 0.57
N TYR A 86 1.83 11.75 -0.64
CA TYR A 86 2.48 13.02 -0.93
C TYR A 86 1.72 13.74 -2.03
N ASP A 87 1.45 15.02 -1.80
CA ASP A 87 1.02 15.95 -2.84
C ASP A 87 2.24 16.57 -3.52
N VAL A 88 2.08 16.99 -4.76
CA VAL A 88 3.10 17.79 -5.47
C VAL A 88 2.65 19.24 -5.48
N ILE A 89 3.26 20.06 -4.62
CA ILE A 89 2.96 21.48 -4.49
C ILE A 89 4.21 22.29 -4.84
N ASP A 90 4.11 23.19 -5.79
CA ASP A 90 5.25 24.02 -6.25
C ASP A 90 6.51 23.20 -6.59
N ASN A 91 6.33 22.06 -7.27
CA ASN A 91 7.35 21.10 -7.62
C ASN A 91 8.05 20.44 -6.42
N LYS A 92 7.38 20.37 -5.28
CA LYS A 92 7.86 19.75 -4.03
C LYS A 92 6.96 18.60 -3.60
N LEU A 93 7.57 17.56 -3.05
CA LEU A 93 6.87 16.47 -2.37
C LEU A 93 6.46 16.92 -0.97
N VAL A 94 5.16 17.15 -0.77
CA VAL A 94 4.59 17.57 0.51
C VAL A 94 3.80 16.39 1.09
N LYS A 95 4.25 15.88 2.23
CA LYS A 95 3.54 14.77 2.88
C LYS A 95 2.13 15.19 3.28
N ARG A 96 1.12 14.45 2.80
CA ARG A 96 -0.29 14.64 3.10
C ARG A 96 -0.68 13.89 4.38
N TRP A 97 -0.46 12.57 4.39
CA TRP A 97 -0.72 11.71 5.54
C TRP A 97 0.20 10.48 5.54
N LYS A 98 0.18 9.76 6.66
CA LYS A 98 0.83 8.46 6.83
C LYS A 98 -0.10 7.51 7.58
N PHE A 99 -0.45 6.42 6.94
CA PHE A 99 -1.06 5.25 7.58
C PHE A 99 0.05 4.31 8.06
N LEU A 100 -0.05 3.84 9.29
CA LEU A 100 0.88 2.87 9.88
C LEU A 100 0.09 1.81 10.63
N ALA A 101 0.32 0.56 10.25
CA ALA A 101 -0.10 -0.62 10.98
C ALA A 101 1.13 -1.38 11.47
N ASN A 102 1.14 -1.80 12.71
CA ASN A 102 2.18 -2.64 13.33
C ASN A 102 1.64 -3.26 14.64
N LYS A 103 2.51 -3.92 15.40
CA LYS A 103 2.14 -4.55 16.68
C LYS A 103 1.59 -3.58 17.75
N ASP A 104 1.84 -2.28 17.61
CA ASP A 104 1.50 -1.26 18.62
C ASP A 104 0.26 -0.46 18.24
N GLN A 105 -0.11 -0.44 16.94
CA GLN A 105 -1.30 0.26 16.44
C GLN A 105 -1.83 -0.37 15.15
N ASN A 106 -3.15 -0.32 14.97
CA ASN A 106 -3.83 -0.83 13.75
C ASN A 106 -3.43 -2.28 13.42
N ILE A 107 -3.23 -3.11 14.43
CA ILE A 107 -2.67 -4.46 14.28
C ILE A 107 -3.48 -5.33 13.32
N GLU A 108 -4.78 -5.08 13.21
CA GLU A 108 -5.71 -5.76 12.32
C GLU A 108 -5.42 -5.54 10.83
N TYR A 109 -4.65 -4.50 10.51
CA TYR A 109 -4.22 -4.20 9.13
C TYR A 109 -2.85 -4.77 8.78
N THR A 110 -2.15 -5.38 9.74
CA THR A 110 -0.88 -6.06 9.46
C THR A 110 -1.12 -7.36 8.71
N ASN A 111 -0.20 -7.75 7.84
CA ASN A 111 -0.30 -8.96 7.02
C ASN A 111 -1.50 -8.99 6.03
N GLN A 112 -2.09 -7.84 5.70
CA GLN A 112 -3.28 -7.76 4.83
C GLN A 112 -2.93 -7.32 3.40
N GLY A 113 -1.73 -6.81 3.16
CA GLY A 113 -1.35 -6.25 1.86
C GLY A 113 -1.17 -7.29 0.75
N ASN A 114 -0.99 -6.80 -0.47
CA ASN A 114 -0.85 -7.61 -1.67
C ASN A 114 0.34 -7.12 -2.50
N HIS A 115 0.68 -7.81 -3.58
CA HIS A 115 1.71 -7.40 -4.54
C HIS A 115 1.26 -6.28 -5.49
N ASN A 116 0.09 -5.72 -5.29
CA ASN A 116 -0.48 -4.63 -6.07
C ASN A 116 -1.36 -3.73 -5.20
N LEU A 117 -1.81 -2.61 -5.76
CA LEU A 117 -2.73 -1.64 -5.16
C LEU A 117 -3.92 -1.43 -6.10
N GLY A 118 -5.13 -1.36 -5.53
CA GLY A 118 -6.32 -0.85 -6.18
C GLY A 118 -6.54 0.61 -5.77
N VAL A 119 -6.92 1.46 -6.72
CA VAL A 119 -7.22 2.88 -6.49
C VAL A 119 -8.55 3.20 -7.16
N GLY A 120 -9.41 3.90 -6.49
CA GLY A 120 -10.67 4.40 -7.01
C GLY A 120 -11.60 4.89 -5.93
N ASP A 121 -12.57 5.68 -6.31
CA ASP A 121 -13.69 6.09 -5.48
C ASP A 121 -14.59 4.87 -5.21
N ILE A 122 -14.34 4.19 -4.08
CA ILE A 122 -15.01 2.92 -3.75
C ILE A 122 -16.31 3.13 -2.97
N ASP A 123 -16.49 4.26 -2.33
CA ASP A 123 -17.66 4.57 -1.51
C ASP A 123 -18.60 5.63 -2.13
N GLY A 124 -18.17 6.27 -3.21
CA GLY A 124 -18.97 7.19 -4.00
C GLY A 124 -18.95 8.64 -3.52
N ASP A 125 -17.94 9.03 -2.75
CA ASP A 125 -17.79 10.39 -2.22
C ASP A 125 -17.04 11.35 -3.17
N GLY A 126 -16.46 10.81 -4.25
CA GLY A 126 -15.75 11.55 -5.29
C GLY A 126 -14.23 11.66 -5.03
N LEU A 127 -13.71 10.98 -4.02
CA LEU A 127 -12.30 10.92 -3.68
C LEU A 127 -11.80 9.48 -3.88
N ASP A 128 -10.50 9.31 -4.12
CA ASP A 128 -9.94 7.97 -4.31
C ASP A 128 -9.51 7.35 -2.98
N GLU A 129 -9.86 6.09 -2.75
CA GLU A 129 -9.34 5.22 -1.70
C GLU A 129 -8.28 4.27 -2.24
N ILE A 130 -7.51 3.69 -1.30
CA ILE A 130 -6.48 2.70 -1.59
C ILE A 130 -6.93 1.35 -1.05
N VAL A 131 -7.23 0.41 -1.96
CA VAL A 131 -7.48 -1.00 -1.60
C VAL A 131 -6.14 -1.75 -1.67
N TYR A 132 -5.66 -2.21 -0.54
CA TYR A 132 -4.36 -2.86 -0.41
C TYR A 132 -4.52 -4.30 0.07
N GLY A 133 -4.81 -5.20 -0.86
CA GLY A 133 -5.10 -6.59 -0.54
C GLY A 133 -6.37 -6.72 0.31
N ALA A 134 -6.28 -7.39 1.44
CA ALA A 134 -7.39 -7.66 2.36
C ALA A 134 -7.77 -6.46 3.25
N MET A 135 -7.36 -5.24 2.89
CA MET A 135 -7.68 -4.00 3.62
C MET A 135 -7.93 -2.83 2.67
N ALA A 136 -8.57 -1.77 3.19
CA ALA A 136 -8.68 -0.49 2.50
C ALA A 136 -8.35 0.68 3.43
N VAL A 137 -7.77 1.74 2.84
CA VAL A 137 -7.40 2.99 3.49
C VAL A 137 -8.07 4.13 2.75
N ASP A 138 -8.73 4.99 3.50
CA ASP A 138 -9.49 6.14 3.04
C ASP A 138 -8.58 7.26 2.50
N HIS A 139 -9.16 8.16 1.69
CA HIS A 139 -8.50 9.34 1.13
C HIS A 139 -7.80 10.20 2.19
N ASP A 140 -8.25 10.16 3.45
CA ASP A 140 -7.67 10.91 4.57
C ASP A 140 -6.60 10.13 5.35
N GLY A 141 -6.26 8.90 4.92
CA GLY A 141 -5.24 8.05 5.53
C GLY A 141 -5.72 7.24 6.72
N LYS A 142 -7.03 7.11 6.93
CA LYS A 142 -7.62 6.23 7.95
C LYS A 142 -7.94 4.86 7.36
N GLY A 143 -7.82 3.81 8.16
CA GLY A 143 -8.28 2.49 7.76
C GLY A 143 -9.81 2.44 7.68
N ILE A 144 -10.34 1.90 6.57
CA ILE A 144 -11.79 1.68 6.38
C ILE A 144 -12.15 0.32 6.96
N TYR A 145 -11.49 -0.74 6.50
CA TYR A 145 -11.67 -2.10 6.98
C TYR A 145 -10.41 -2.95 6.82
N SER A 146 -10.37 -4.04 7.57
CA SER A 146 -9.52 -5.20 7.35
C SER A 146 -10.40 -6.46 7.39
N THR A 147 -10.29 -7.34 6.39
CA THR A 147 -11.08 -8.58 6.33
C THR A 147 -10.49 -9.69 7.20
N GLY A 148 -9.22 -9.58 7.57
CA GLY A 148 -8.49 -10.62 8.28
C GLY A 148 -8.14 -11.84 7.42
N LEU A 149 -8.36 -11.80 6.10
CA LEU A 149 -8.06 -12.91 5.19
C LEU A 149 -6.58 -12.99 4.79
N GLU A 150 -5.79 -12.05 5.31
CA GLU A 150 -4.35 -12.01 5.16
C GLU A 150 -3.85 -11.75 3.73
N HIS A 151 -2.52 -11.82 3.58
CA HIS A 151 -1.81 -11.53 2.35
C HIS A 151 -2.26 -12.40 1.17
N GLY A 152 -2.16 -11.84 -0.03
CA GLY A 152 -2.40 -12.55 -1.27
C GLY A 152 -1.55 -12.00 -2.42
N ASP A 153 -1.42 -12.78 -3.50
CA ASP A 153 -0.51 -12.51 -4.60
C ASP A 153 -1.13 -11.69 -5.74
N CYS A 154 -2.43 -11.81 -5.94
CA CYS A 154 -3.12 -11.21 -7.07
C CYS A 154 -4.43 -10.56 -6.64
N MET A 155 -4.69 -9.39 -7.20
CA MET A 155 -5.92 -8.64 -6.95
C MET A 155 -6.32 -7.80 -8.17
N ASN A 156 -7.60 -7.47 -8.25
CA ASN A 156 -8.13 -6.54 -9.23
C ASN A 156 -9.31 -5.75 -8.65
N LEU A 157 -9.33 -4.45 -8.92
CA LEU A 157 -10.46 -3.56 -8.66
C LEU A 157 -11.15 -3.28 -9.99
N GLY A 158 -12.47 -3.43 -10.06
CA GLY A 158 -13.24 -3.20 -11.27
C GLY A 158 -14.70 -3.59 -11.11
N ASN A 159 -15.52 -3.44 -12.13
CA ASN A 159 -16.92 -3.87 -12.11
C ASN A 159 -17.05 -5.24 -12.78
N PHE A 160 -16.95 -6.30 -12.01
CA PHE A 160 -16.97 -7.68 -12.51
C PHE A 160 -18.38 -8.27 -12.56
N THR A 161 -19.23 -7.92 -11.58
CA THR A 161 -20.56 -8.53 -11.46
C THR A 161 -21.59 -7.87 -12.35
N LYS A 162 -21.36 -6.65 -12.83
CA LYS A 162 -22.27 -5.85 -13.67
C LYS A 162 -23.69 -5.66 -13.10
N LYS A 163 -23.88 -5.96 -11.82
CA LYS A 163 -25.19 -5.86 -11.16
C LYS A 163 -25.47 -4.47 -10.57
N THR A 164 -24.40 -3.74 -10.29
CA THR A 164 -24.43 -2.38 -9.73
C THR A 164 -23.45 -1.51 -10.50
N PRO A 165 -23.58 -0.17 -10.48
CA PRO A 165 -22.55 0.73 -11.00
C PRO A 165 -21.28 0.73 -10.13
N ASN A 166 -21.32 0.13 -8.95
CA ASN A 166 -20.24 0.09 -7.97
C ASN A 166 -19.11 -0.84 -8.41
N LEU A 167 -17.94 -0.60 -7.85
CA LEU A 167 -16.79 -1.46 -8.03
C LEU A 167 -16.94 -2.78 -7.26
N ASP A 168 -16.25 -3.78 -7.74
CA ASP A 168 -16.01 -5.07 -7.09
C ASP A 168 -14.50 -5.20 -6.87
N PHE A 169 -14.09 -5.92 -5.85
CA PHE A 169 -12.71 -6.26 -5.63
C PHE A 169 -12.54 -7.78 -5.64
N PHE A 170 -11.57 -8.27 -6.42
CA PHE A 170 -11.19 -9.67 -6.49
C PHE A 170 -9.79 -9.86 -5.90
N GLN A 171 -9.60 -10.89 -5.08
CA GLN A 171 -8.29 -11.27 -4.52
C GLN A 171 -8.14 -12.78 -4.46
N ILE A 172 -6.88 -13.24 -4.67
CA ILE A 172 -6.42 -14.59 -4.35
C ILE A 172 -5.60 -14.50 -3.07
N HIS A 173 -5.87 -15.39 -2.11
CA HIS A 173 -5.16 -15.47 -0.83
C HIS A 173 -4.08 -16.55 -0.88
N GLU A 174 -2.93 -16.27 -0.27
CA GLU A 174 -1.80 -17.19 -0.22
C GLU A 174 -1.84 -18.12 1.01
N HIS A 175 -2.44 -17.66 2.10
CA HIS A 175 -2.37 -18.35 3.37
C HIS A 175 -3.35 -19.52 3.46
N ASP A 176 -2.86 -20.71 3.85
CA ASP A 176 -3.65 -21.94 3.96
C ASP A 176 -4.80 -21.84 4.97
N SER A 177 -4.74 -20.91 5.92
CA SER A 177 -5.80 -20.67 6.92
C SER A 177 -6.84 -19.65 6.45
N ALA A 178 -6.68 -19.02 5.31
CA ALA A 178 -7.70 -18.12 4.77
C ALA A 178 -9.01 -18.91 4.51
N GLU A 179 -10.14 -18.38 4.95
CA GLU A 179 -11.45 -19.02 4.76
C GLU A 179 -11.76 -19.27 3.29
N TYR A 180 -11.28 -18.38 2.42
CA TYR A 180 -11.42 -18.44 0.97
C TYR A 180 -10.04 -18.50 0.31
N GLY A 181 -9.85 -19.36 -0.68
CA GLY A 181 -8.65 -19.35 -1.52
C GLY A 181 -8.63 -18.16 -2.48
N PHE A 182 -9.80 -17.68 -2.85
CA PHE A 182 -10.04 -16.44 -3.58
C PHE A 182 -11.44 -15.91 -3.25
N GLU A 183 -11.67 -14.61 -3.45
CA GLU A 183 -12.96 -14.00 -3.14
C GLU A 183 -13.25 -12.78 -4.04
N VAL A 184 -14.52 -12.44 -4.12
CA VAL A 184 -15.00 -11.14 -4.59
C VAL A 184 -15.76 -10.47 -3.46
N ARG A 185 -15.40 -9.22 -3.18
CA ARG A 185 -16.04 -8.44 -2.13
C ARG A 185 -16.46 -7.06 -2.60
N ASP A 186 -17.25 -6.43 -1.78
CA ASP A 186 -17.54 -5.00 -1.87
C ASP A 186 -16.31 -4.22 -1.38
N PRO A 187 -15.67 -3.39 -2.22
CA PRO A 187 -14.44 -2.69 -1.82
C PRO A 187 -14.68 -1.55 -0.83
N ALA A 188 -15.92 -1.02 -0.70
CA ALA A 188 -16.25 0.03 0.25
C ALA A 188 -16.42 -0.52 1.69
N THR A 189 -16.90 -1.74 1.83
CA THR A 189 -17.27 -2.32 3.13
C THR A 189 -16.43 -3.51 3.55
N GLY A 190 -15.74 -4.14 2.61
CA GLY A 190 -15.03 -5.41 2.83
C GLY A 190 -15.97 -6.63 2.87
N GLU A 191 -17.27 -6.47 2.64
CA GLU A 191 -18.24 -7.58 2.66
C GLU A 191 -17.98 -8.56 1.51
N ILE A 192 -17.78 -9.84 1.85
CA ILE A 192 -17.54 -10.90 0.86
C ILE A 192 -18.85 -11.21 0.13
N LYS A 193 -18.84 -11.02 -1.19
CA LYS A 193 -19.99 -11.33 -2.07
C LYS A 193 -20.02 -12.81 -2.45
N TRP A 194 -18.85 -13.39 -2.67
CA TRP A 194 -18.64 -14.83 -2.86
C TRP A 194 -17.14 -15.17 -2.79
N GLY A 195 -16.83 -16.45 -2.48
CA GLY A 195 -15.50 -17.02 -2.37
C GLY A 195 -15.53 -18.56 -2.37
#